data_922a6ddaf7b496b77b88eb06d41496fb
#
_entry.id   922a6ddaf7b496b77b88eb06d41496fb
#
_cell.length_a   1.000
_cell.length_b   1.000
_cell.length_c   1.000
_cell.angle_alpha   90.00
_cell.angle_beta   90.00
_cell.angle_gamma   90.00
#
_symmetry.space_group_name_H-M   'P 1'
#
loop_
_entity.id
_entity.type
_entity.pdbx_description
1 polymer ?
#
loop_
_entity_poly.entity_id
_entity_poly.type
_entity_poly.pdbx_seq_one_letter_code
_entity_poly.pdbx_strand_id
1 'polypeptide(L)'
;MLFVTGISQLSAQEKEEKLIPEVTIAAKAKQQLHKTGKNVQLLTSKDLEKFKGQNVAEILNQVSGYQITGNFNNGPEPKSLKIRGGKLANVLILVDGIPLKDVTGNDYNATDLRLFASENIESIEILNGASSVLYGSNATVSVINIKTKKSSQQALEGRIGARIGSFGTFGQNLSAQGKINQWNYQFSGSNEKSDGISAALGENFDKDGFEKQNANATVGYSTQNFNVNVNAGYQHHYYDFDNGAFEDGKYKGNDTQKFSGLNAQYSYEKGNITFNSRISANERIVRNLNNNTYQDQYSYQGQNIFAELYNQTQFSEHINLVAGIQYETQNLGSKSLPWGGTSMQNVLTLGETEISNFDVFANANLAYQIFHLDLGARLNNHSKYDNHFVYSVNPFILTDLDDNFLKIGYSYATAFIAPTLYQSYGSLPYVLPNFDLKPETNASHELDFSFGKKDRTFVVNASVFSRKEKDVFVYNWDNRKFLNVESNKVKGVELGVQYHFNEKVNVGGNFSFAEKDNPATRLRSPKQRANAFLEILPIKNNRINISYQYTSKR
;
A
#
# COMPACT_ATOMS: atom_id res chain seq x y z
N MET A 1 23.13 27.63 -45.77
CA MET A 1 24.17 26.61 -45.49
C MET A 1 24.03 26.26 -43.99
N LEU A 2 23.23 25.29 -43.67
CA LEU A 2 23.00 24.82 -42.29
C LEU A 2 23.94 23.65 -42.01
N PHE A 3 24.84 23.81 -41.05
CA PHE A 3 25.65 22.70 -40.54
C PHE A 3 24.90 22.03 -39.41
N VAL A 4 24.45 20.78 -39.61
CA VAL A 4 23.99 19.89 -38.57
C VAL A 4 25.17 19.02 -38.12
N THR A 5 25.75 19.34 -36.99
CA THR A 5 26.75 18.46 -36.33
C THR A 5 26.02 17.38 -35.54
N GLY A 6 25.99 16.20 -36.09
CA GLY A 6 25.55 15.00 -35.36
C GLY A 6 26.57 14.61 -34.28
N ILE A 7 26.23 14.73 -33.03
CA ILE A 7 26.97 14.14 -31.89
C ILE A 7 26.54 12.68 -31.80
N SER A 8 27.35 11.76 -32.32
CA SER A 8 27.24 10.33 -32.05
C SER A 8 27.78 10.05 -30.67
N GLN A 9 26.92 9.86 -29.68
CA GLN A 9 27.30 9.23 -28.43
C GLN A 9 27.60 7.74 -28.67
N LEU A 10 28.88 7.37 -28.60
CA LEU A 10 29.27 6.00 -28.41
C LEU A 10 28.86 5.56 -26.99
N SER A 11 27.70 4.91 -26.89
CA SER A 11 27.31 4.19 -25.68
C SER A 11 28.10 2.91 -25.62
N ALA A 12 29.09 2.84 -24.74
CA ALA A 12 29.68 1.56 -24.33
C ALA A 12 28.53 0.70 -23.75
N GLN A 13 28.27 -0.45 -24.34
CA GLN A 13 27.42 -1.47 -23.74
C GLN A 13 28.13 -2.00 -22.49
N GLU A 14 27.87 -1.42 -21.32
CA GLU A 14 28.05 -2.11 -20.07
C GLU A 14 27.14 -3.35 -20.12
N LYS A 15 27.74 -4.53 -19.99
CA LYS A 15 26.99 -5.75 -19.68
C LYS A 15 26.26 -5.46 -18.36
N GLU A 16 24.96 -5.24 -18.43
CA GLU A 16 24.12 -5.22 -17.23
C GLU A 16 24.34 -6.55 -16.49
N GLU A 17 25.06 -6.53 -15.38
CA GLU A 17 25.07 -7.65 -14.45
C GLU A 17 23.60 -7.89 -14.07
N LYS A 18 23.10 -9.10 -14.33
CA LYS A 18 21.75 -9.51 -13.96
C LYS A 18 21.67 -9.58 -12.43
N LEU A 19 21.36 -8.45 -11.80
CA LEU A 19 21.23 -8.34 -10.35
C LEU A 19 20.06 -9.21 -9.89
N ILE A 20 20.31 -10.06 -8.90
CA ILE A 20 19.26 -10.83 -8.21
C ILE A 20 18.43 -9.85 -7.40
N PRO A 21 17.09 -9.77 -7.62
CA PRO A 21 16.24 -8.80 -6.94
C PRO A 21 16.23 -8.99 -5.43
N GLU A 22 16.36 -7.88 -4.70
CA GLU A 22 16.29 -7.82 -3.24
C GLU A 22 15.02 -7.13 -2.77
N VAL A 23 14.51 -7.56 -1.64
CA VAL A 23 13.35 -6.98 -0.94
C VAL A 23 13.68 -6.74 0.54
N THR A 24 12.98 -5.82 1.15
CA THR A 24 13.13 -5.53 2.59
C THR A 24 11.89 -5.88 3.41
N ILE A 25 10.74 -5.98 2.77
CA ILE A 25 9.44 -6.14 3.44
C ILE A 25 9.30 -7.46 4.23
N ALA A 26 9.98 -8.51 3.82
CA ALA A 26 9.81 -9.82 4.45
C ALA A 26 10.46 -9.94 5.83
N ALA A 27 11.52 -9.17 6.10
CA ALA A 27 12.30 -9.31 7.33
C ALA A 27 12.82 -7.97 7.88
N LYS A 28 12.34 -6.83 7.41
CA LYS A 28 12.91 -5.49 7.71
C LYS A 28 14.42 -5.38 7.41
N ALA A 29 14.92 -6.29 6.60
CA ALA A 29 16.32 -6.39 6.18
C ALA A 29 16.38 -6.74 4.69
N LYS A 30 17.45 -6.34 4.00
CA LYS A 30 17.64 -6.73 2.61
C LYS A 30 17.80 -8.23 2.48
N GLN A 31 16.97 -8.84 1.67
CA GLN A 31 17.01 -10.27 1.34
C GLN A 31 16.84 -10.46 -0.17
N GLN A 32 17.47 -11.48 -0.72
CA GLN A 32 17.16 -11.92 -2.07
C GLN A 32 15.71 -12.43 -2.12
N LEU A 33 14.96 -12.03 -3.13
CA LEU A 33 13.52 -12.30 -3.24
C LEU A 33 13.17 -13.79 -3.07
N HIS A 34 13.95 -14.69 -3.68
CA HIS A 34 13.71 -16.14 -3.61
C HIS A 34 14.02 -16.74 -2.22
N LYS A 35 14.79 -16.04 -1.35
CA LYS A 35 15.15 -16.49 0.01
C LYS A 35 14.18 -16.03 1.10
N THR A 36 13.07 -15.40 0.74
CA THR A 36 12.06 -14.96 1.71
C THR A 36 11.23 -16.14 2.21
N GLY A 37 10.93 -16.22 3.49
CA GLY A 37 10.10 -17.28 4.09
C GLY A 37 8.61 -17.21 3.72
N LYS A 38 8.17 -16.09 3.17
CA LYS A 38 6.78 -15.86 2.72
C LYS A 38 6.73 -15.51 1.24
N ASN A 39 5.52 -15.53 0.68
CA ASN A 39 5.26 -15.10 -0.68
C ASN A 39 5.38 -13.57 -0.78
N VAL A 40 6.39 -13.10 -1.52
CA VAL A 40 6.60 -11.69 -1.83
C VAL A 40 6.49 -11.48 -3.33
N GLN A 41 5.65 -10.52 -3.73
CA GLN A 41 5.59 -10.04 -5.11
C GLN A 41 6.34 -8.71 -5.18
N LEU A 42 7.21 -8.57 -6.17
CA LEU A 42 8.01 -7.37 -6.41
C LEU A 42 7.69 -6.80 -7.78
N LEU A 43 7.26 -5.56 -7.83
CA LEU A 43 7.23 -4.73 -9.04
C LEU A 43 8.44 -3.81 -9.01
N THR A 44 9.41 -4.08 -9.87
CA THR A 44 10.64 -3.28 -10.01
C THR A 44 10.36 -2.00 -10.80
N SER A 45 11.31 -1.05 -10.83
CA SER A 45 11.20 0.15 -11.67
C SER A 45 10.98 -0.19 -13.15
N LYS A 46 11.59 -1.28 -13.64
CA LYS A 46 11.38 -1.78 -15.01
C LYS A 46 9.94 -2.30 -15.20
N ASP A 47 9.40 -3.03 -14.21
CA ASP A 47 7.99 -3.48 -14.24
C ASP A 47 7.01 -2.30 -14.20
N LEU A 48 7.35 -1.22 -13.47
CA LEU A 48 6.51 -0.04 -13.35
C LEU A 48 6.50 0.85 -14.60
N GLU A 49 7.48 0.73 -15.48
CA GLU A 49 7.50 1.50 -16.72
C GLU A 49 6.28 1.28 -17.62
N LYS A 50 5.71 0.07 -17.62
CA LYS A 50 4.49 -0.26 -18.37
C LYS A 50 3.24 0.43 -17.83
N PHE A 51 3.32 0.95 -16.61
CA PHE A 51 2.21 1.60 -15.89
C PHE A 51 2.34 3.12 -15.82
N LYS A 52 3.21 3.73 -16.63
CA LYS A 52 3.34 5.19 -16.68
C LYS A 52 1.99 5.86 -16.91
N GLY A 53 1.69 6.88 -16.12
CA GLY A 53 0.41 7.59 -16.13
C GLY A 53 -0.71 6.90 -15.31
N GLN A 54 -0.42 5.77 -14.68
CA GLN A 54 -1.35 5.10 -13.77
C GLN A 54 -1.00 5.39 -12.30
N ASN A 55 -2.01 5.37 -11.45
CA ASN A 55 -1.80 5.43 -10.00
C ASN A 55 -1.62 4.03 -9.39
N VAL A 56 -1.20 3.96 -8.12
CA VAL A 56 -0.94 2.67 -7.45
C VAL A 56 -2.19 1.79 -7.38
N ALA A 57 -3.39 2.35 -7.23
CA ALA A 57 -4.61 1.56 -7.21
C ALA A 57 -4.82 0.82 -8.55
N GLU A 58 -4.58 1.49 -9.68
CA GLU A 58 -4.68 0.88 -11.02
C GLU A 58 -3.62 -0.20 -11.24
N ILE A 59 -2.39 0.03 -10.76
CA ILE A 59 -1.30 -0.95 -10.82
C ILE A 59 -1.65 -2.21 -10.02
N LEU A 60 -2.08 -2.05 -8.78
CA LEU A 60 -2.44 -3.16 -7.91
C LEU A 60 -3.60 -4.00 -8.46
N ASN A 61 -4.50 -3.41 -9.25
CA ASN A 61 -5.58 -4.16 -9.89
C ASN A 61 -5.09 -5.22 -10.89
N GLN A 62 -3.84 -5.15 -11.33
CA GLN A 62 -3.21 -6.16 -12.21
C GLN A 62 -2.35 -7.18 -11.44
N VAL A 63 -2.18 -6.98 -10.14
CA VAL A 63 -1.44 -7.90 -9.27
C VAL A 63 -2.32 -9.08 -8.86
N SER A 64 -1.71 -10.25 -8.68
CA SER A 64 -2.43 -11.47 -8.27
C SER A 64 -3.14 -11.26 -6.94
N GLY A 65 -4.40 -11.71 -6.87
CA GLY A 65 -5.22 -11.63 -5.66
C GLY A 65 -5.82 -10.26 -5.35
N TYR A 66 -5.34 -9.18 -5.99
CA TYR A 66 -5.81 -7.81 -5.74
C TYR A 66 -6.96 -7.43 -6.66
N GLN A 67 -7.99 -6.82 -6.09
CA GLN A 67 -9.08 -6.20 -6.81
C GLN A 67 -9.29 -4.78 -6.30
N ILE A 68 -9.25 -3.82 -7.19
CA ILE A 68 -9.68 -2.46 -6.92
C ILE A 68 -11.09 -2.30 -7.46
N THR A 69 -12.06 -2.17 -6.56
CA THR A 69 -13.45 -1.89 -6.93
C THR A 69 -13.55 -0.44 -7.39
N GLY A 70 -14.29 -0.18 -8.46
CA GLY A 70 -14.41 1.15 -9.04
C GLY A 70 -13.19 1.58 -9.89
N ASN A 71 -12.29 0.66 -10.26
CA ASN A 71 -11.06 1.01 -11.00
C ASN A 71 -11.34 1.64 -12.38
N PHE A 72 -12.44 1.28 -13.03
CA PHE A 72 -12.84 1.83 -14.32
C PHE A 72 -14.02 2.83 -14.22
N ASN A 73 -14.42 3.17 -13.00
CA ASN A 73 -15.44 4.17 -12.74
C ASN A 73 -14.86 5.58 -12.75
N ASN A 74 -15.69 6.55 -12.43
CA ASN A 74 -15.29 7.95 -12.28
C ASN A 74 -14.03 8.09 -11.43
N GLY A 75 -13.12 8.99 -11.84
CA GLY A 75 -11.83 9.21 -11.19
C GLY A 75 -11.94 9.62 -9.71
N PRO A 76 -12.88 10.48 -9.31
CA PRO A 76 -13.11 10.91 -7.93
C PRO A 76 -13.58 9.81 -7.00
N GLU A 77 -14.31 8.83 -7.53
CA GLU A 77 -14.97 7.80 -6.72
C GLU A 77 -13.97 7.03 -5.83
N PRO A 78 -14.26 6.83 -4.54
CA PRO A 78 -13.42 6.06 -3.64
C PRO A 78 -13.15 4.65 -4.16
N LYS A 79 -11.90 4.22 -4.13
CA LYS A 79 -11.47 2.90 -4.58
C LYS A 79 -11.37 1.96 -3.38
N SER A 80 -12.17 0.91 -3.37
CA SER A 80 -12.08 -0.11 -2.33
C SER A 80 -11.19 -1.26 -2.78
N LEU A 81 -10.24 -1.63 -1.93
CA LEU A 81 -9.31 -2.72 -2.18
C LEU A 81 -9.82 -4.01 -1.55
N LYS A 82 -9.85 -5.06 -2.34
CA LYS A 82 -10.12 -6.44 -1.91
C LYS A 82 -8.91 -7.31 -2.24
N ILE A 83 -8.50 -8.13 -1.29
CA ILE A 83 -7.42 -9.09 -1.51
C ILE A 83 -7.70 -10.37 -0.72
N ARG A 84 -7.55 -11.53 -1.36
CA ARG A 84 -7.69 -12.85 -0.71
C ARG A 84 -8.94 -12.93 0.18
N GLY A 85 -10.08 -12.39 -0.31
CA GLY A 85 -11.30 -12.26 0.49
C GLY A 85 -11.23 -11.26 1.64
N GLY A 86 -10.12 -10.57 1.87
CA GLY A 86 -9.99 -9.48 2.84
C GLY A 86 -10.50 -8.15 2.30
N LYS A 87 -10.60 -7.17 3.18
CA LYS A 87 -10.99 -5.78 2.92
C LYS A 87 -9.77 -4.85 3.10
N LEU A 88 -9.91 -3.57 2.79
CA LEU A 88 -8.84 -2.59 2.94
C LEU A 88 -8.24 -2.55 4.35
N ALA A 89 -9.04 -2.76 5.41
CA ALA A 89 -8.60 -2.92 6.79
C ALA A 89 -7.52 -3.99 7.00
N ASN A 90 -7.51 -5.01 6.17
CA ASN A 90 -6.61 -6.14 6.30
C ASN A 90 -5.24 -5.90 5.62
N VAL A 91 -5.02 -4.71 5.07
CA VAL A 91 -3.83 -4.34 4.30
C VAL A 91 -3.16 -3.14 4.94
N LEU A 92 -1.88 -3.30 5.28
CA LEU A 92 -1.06 -2.19 5.75
C LEU A 92 -0.27 -1.59 4.59
N ILE A 93 -0.35 -0.27 4.43
CA ILE A 93 0.38 0.47 3.40
C ILE A 93 1.56 1.18 4.05
N LEU A 94 2.74 0.92 3.50
CA LEU A 94 3.99 1.56 3.90
C LEU A 94 4.50 2.44 2.75
N VAL A 95 5.10 3.55 3.11
CA VAL A 95 5.91 4.38 2.20
C VAL A 95 7.33 4.43 2.74
N ASP A 96 8.28 3.89 1.98
CA ASP A 96 9.67 3.71 2.39
C ASP A 96 9.85 2.94 3.71
N GLY A 97 9.01 1.90 3.90
CA GLY A 97 9.03 1.04 5.08
C GLY A 97 8.30 1.58 6.30
N ILE A 98 7.76 2.80 6.25
CA ILE A 98 7.07 3.47 7.37
C ILE A 98 5.56 3.52 7.08
N PRO A 99 4.68 3.09 8.02
CA PRO A 99 3.24 3.18 7.85
C PRO A 99 2.78 4.60 7.51
N LEU A 100 1.89 4.70 6.52
CA LEU A 100 1.18 5.93 6.21
C LEU A 100 -0.31 5.67 6.40
N LYS A 101 -0.92 6.36 7.37
CA LYS A 101 -2.32 6.18 7.76
C LYS A 101 -3.11 7.45 7.59
N ASP A 102 -4.38 7.31 7.20
CA ASP A 102 -5.39 8.36 7.20
C ASP A 102 -6.39 8.08 8.33
N VAL A 103 -6.25 8.76 9.46
CA VAL A 103 -7.11 8.59 10.65
C VAL A 103 -8.51 9.11 10.42
N THR A 104 -8.74 9.97 9.43
CA THR A 104 -10.06 10.50 9.05
C THR A 104 -10.85 9.55 8.16
N GLY A 105 -10.20 8.49 7.64
CA GLY A 105 -10.80 7.54 6.72
C GLY A 105 -11.86 6.67 7.37
N ASN A 106 -13.01 6.51 6.70
CA ASN A 106 -14.07 5.60 7.10
C ASN A 106 -13.60 4.13 7.05
N ASP A 107 -12.63 3.85 6.20
CA ASP A 107 -12.09 2.53 5.90
C ASP A 107 -10.72 2.32 6.57
N TYR A 108 -10.72 2.24 7.91
CA TYR A 108 -9.64 1.60 8.65
C TYR A 108 -8.29 2.29 8.62
N ASN A 109 -8.27 3.62 8.60
CA ASN A 109 -7.04 4.42 8.59
C ASN A 109 -6.14 4.19 7.36
N ALA A 110 -6.67 3.64 6.28
CA ALA A 110 -5.89 3.37 5.10
C ALA A 110 -5.74 4.63 4.24
N THR A 111 -4.51 4.93 3.84
CA THR A 111 -4.25 6.02 2.91
C THR A 111 -4.80 5.74 1.50
N ASP A 112 -5.15 6.79 0.78
CA ASP A 112 -5.71 6.67 -0.55
C ASP A 112 -4.63 6.34 -1.60
N LEU A 113 -4.66 5.14 -2.14
CA LEU A 113 -3.71 4.67 -3.15
C LEU A 113 -3.79 5.41 -4.50
N ARG A 114 -4.86 6.16 -4.76
CA ARG A 114 -4.99 7.01 -5.96
C ARG A 114 -4.03 8.20 -5.93
N LEU A 115 -3.54 8.57 -4.74
CA LEU A 115 -2.66 9.72 -4.54
C LEU A 115 -1.20 9.43 -4.90
N PHE A 116 -0.84 8.17 -5.18
CA PHE A 116 0.53 7.78 -5.56
C PHE A 116 0.62 7.57 -7.06
N ALA A 117 1.37 8.44 -7.73
CA ALA A 117 1.67 8.32 -9.16
C ALA A 117 2.85 7.38 -9.40
N SER A 118 2.76 6.51 -10.42
CA SER A 118 3.81 5.53 -10.76
C SER A 118 5.17 6.17 -11.06
N GLU A 119 5.18 7.39 -11.57
CA GLU A 119 6.39 8.11 -11.95
C GLU A 119 7.34 8.39 -10.78
N ASN A 120 6.80 8.48 -9.55
CA ASN A 120 7.55 8.78 -8.33
C ASN A 120 7.97 7.53 -7.55
N ILE A 121 7.66 6.33 -8.08
CA ILE A 121 7.89 5.06 -7.41
C ILE A 121 9.09 4.33 -8.02
N GLU A 122 9.99 3.83 -7.17
CA GLU A 122 11.10 2.96 -7.55
C GLU A 122 10.65 1.51 -7.67
N SER A 123 9.91 1.04 -6.64
CA SER A 123 9.39 -0.33 -6.61
C SER A 123 8.19 -0.44 -5.68
N ILE A 124 7.38 -1.47 -5.88
CA ILE A 124 6.32 -1.87 -4.96
C ILE A 124 6.62 -3.29 -4.49
N GLU A 125 6.84 -3.46 -3.19
CA GLU A 125 6.97 -4.76 -2.55
C GLU A 125 5.65 -5.14 -1.89
N ILE A 126 5.17 -6.34 -2.14
CA ILE A 126 3.90 -6.85 -1.65
C ILE A 126 4.16 -8.14 -0.90
N LEU A 127 4.00 -8.11 0.42
CA LEU A 127 4.10 -9.28 1.29
C LEU A 127 2.71 -9.83 1.53
N ASN A 128 2.43 -11.00 1.00
CA ASN A 128 1.16 -11.68 1.19
C ASN A 128 1.15 -12.51 2.49
N GLY A 129 -0.06 -12.73 3.05
CA GLY A 129 -0.26 -13.44 4.30
C GLY A 129 -0.13 -12.55 5.54
N ALA A 130 -0.53 -13.09 6.69
CA ALA A 130 -0.50 -12.40 7.98
C ALA A 130 0.95 -12.03 8.37
N SER A 131 1.19 -10.74 8.64
CA SER A 131 2.53 -10.18 8.90
C SER A 131 2.55 -9.21 10.08
N SER A 132 1.58 -9.35 11.00
CA SER A 132 1.46 -8.50 12.19
C SER A 132 2.66 -8.59 13.14
N VAL A 133 3.45 -9.64 13.09
CA VAL A 133 4.69 -9.77 13.88
C VAL A 133 5.64 -8.60 13.57
N LEU A 134 5.93 -8.34 12.30
CA LEU A 134 6.85 -7.27 11.90
C LEU A 134 6.21 -5.89 11.83
N TYR A 135 4.90 -5.83 11.54
CA TYR A 135 4.24 -4.58 11.15
C TYR A 135 3.07 -4.15 12.03
N GLY A 136 2.67 -4.98 13.01
CA GLY A 136 1.60 -4.65 13.96
C GLY A 136 0.19 -4.78 13.37
N SER A 137 -0.71 -3.95 13.88
CA SER A 137 -2.12 -3.93 13.48
C SER A 137 -2.31 -3.67 11.97
N ASN A 138 -3.37 -4.22 11.37
CA ASN A 138 -3.76 -4.12 9.96
C ASN A 138 -2.91 -4.94 8.97
N ALA A 139 -1.77 -5.51 9.36
CA ALA A 139 -0.97 -6.40 8.52
C ALA A 139 -1.50 -7.86 8.57
N THR A 140 -2.81 -8.05 8.30
CA THR A 140 -3.47 -9.35 8.53
C THR A 140 -3.62 -10.20 7.27
N VAL A 141 -3.60 -9.59 6.09
CA VAL A 141 -3.71 -10.28 4.79
C VAL A 141 -2.59 -9.91 3.85
N SER A 142 -2.15 -8.66 3.90
CA SER A 142 -1.02 -8.19 3.09
C SER A 142 -0.40 -6.93 3.68
N VAL A 143 0.87 -6.72 3.34
CA VAL A 143 1.59 -5.45 3.51
C VAL A 143 2.07 -4.99 2.15
N ILE A 144 1.83 -3.74 1.81
CA ILE A 144 2.28 -3.10 0.57
C ILE A 144 3.30 -2.03 0.94
N ASN A 145 4.52 -2.17 0.47
CA ASN A 145 5.56 -1.16 0.67
C ASN A 145 5.85 -0.44 -0.66
N ILE A 146 5.47 0.81 -0.72
CA ILE A 146 5.73 1.71 -1.84
C ILE A 146 7.08 2.37 -1.59
N LYS A 147 8.10 1.97 -2.34
CA LYS A 147 9.42 2.60 -2.29
C LYS A 147 9.46 3.77 -3.27
N THR A 148 9.74 4.95 -2.75
CA THR A 148 9.92 6.13 -3.59
C THR A 148 11.27 6.09 -4.30
N LYS A 149 11.37 6.74 -5.46
CA LYS A 149 12.64 6.83 -6.19
C LYS A 149 13.70 7.45 -5.31
N LYS A 150 14.86 6.81 -5.29
CA LYS A 150 16.05 7.35 -4.61
C LYS A 150 16.74 8.39 -5.47
N SER A 151 17.59 9.17 -4.84
CA SER A 151 18.41 10.15 -5.54
C SER A 151 19.27 9.51 -6.62
N SER A 152 19.38 10.18 -7.76
CA SER A 152 20.34 9.84 -8.82
C SER A 152 21.79 9.87 -8.30
N GLN A 153 22.68 9.13 -8.94
CA GLN A 153 24.13 9.26 -8.70
C GLN A 153 24.71 10.54 -9.35
N GLN A 154 23.95 11.18 -10.23
CA GLN A 154 24.31 12.47 -10.83
C GLN A 154 24.06 13.63 -9.86
N ALA A 155 24.79 14.74 -10.06
CA ALA A 155 24.56 15.95 -9.25
C ALA A 155 23.15 16.50 -9.43
N LEU A 156 22.56 16.39 -10.62
CA LEU A 156 21.18 16.76 -10.90
C LEU A 156 20.62 15.91 -12.04
N GLU A 157 19.44 15.34 -11.80
CA GLU A 157 18.60 14.70 -12.80
C GLU A 157 17.18 15.27 -12.67
N GLY A 158 16.63 15.81 -13.74
CA GLY A 158 15.28 16.35 -13.77
C GLY A 158 14.39 15.60 -14.74
N ARG A 159 13.10 15.54 -14.45
CA ARG A 159 12.07 14.97 -15.34
C ARG A 159 10.84 15.86 -15.33
N ILE A 160 10.26 16.04 -16.50
CA ILE A 160 9.00 16.75 -16.71
C ILE A 160 8.11 15.80 -17.52
N GLY A 161 6.84 15.69 -17.13
CA GLY A 161 5.83 14.93 -17.84
C GLY A 161 4.53 15.69 -17.95
N ALA A 162 3.81 15.46 -19.06
CA ALA A 162 2.44 15.93 -19.24
C ALA A 162 1.59 14.78 -19.78
N ARG A 163 0.31 14.77 -19.37
CA ARG A 163 -0.68 13.77 -19.78
C ARG A 163 -1.98 14.46 -20.17
N ILE A 164 -2.57 14.00 -21.25
CA ILE A 164 -3.90 14.43 -21.71
C ILE A 164 -4.76 13.17 -21.82
N GLY A 165 -6.01 13.25 -21.40
CA GLY A 165 -6.96 12.13 -21.44
C GLY A 165 -8.38 12.56 -21.75
N SER A 166 -9.28 11.59 -21.79
CA SER A 166 -10.71 11.82 -21.94
C SER A 166 -11.26 12.67 -20.78
N PHE A 167 -12.43 13.24 -20.98
CA PHE A 167 -13.16 14.04 -19.97
C PHE A 167 -12.39 15.28 -19.48
N GLY A 168 -11.68 15.95 -20.39
CA GLY A 168 -10.88 17.13 -20.06
C GLY A 168 -9.70 16.81 -19.11
N THR A 169 -9.27 15.55 -19.03
CA THR A 169 -8.18 15.18 -18.13
C THR A 169 -6.86 15.78 -18.60
N PHE A 170 -6.21 16.51 -17.70
CA PHE A 170 -4.87 17.06 -17.87
C PHE A 170 -4.05 16.81 -16.61
N GLY A 171 -2.91 16.15 -16.80
CA GLY A 171 -1.95 15.88 -15.73
C GLY A 171 -0.57 16.41 -16.08
N GLN A 172 0.16 16.86 -15.07
CA GLN A 172 1.55 17.28 -15.19
C GLN A 172 2.34 16.81 -13.97
N ASN A 173 3.60 16.48 -14.19
CA ASN A 173 4.51 16.11 -13.13
C ASN A 173 5.90 16.69 -13.37
N LEU A 174 6.57 16.99 -12.28
CA LEU A 174 7.95 17.47 -12.25
C LEU A 174 8.69 16.70 -11.16
N SER A 175 9.92 16.29 -11.44
CA SER A 175 10.81 15.80 -10.40
C SER A 175 12.24 16.27 -10.65
N ALA A 176 12.97 16.50 -9.56
CA ALA A 176 14.39 16.79 -9.56
C ALA A 176 15.04 15.96 -8.45
N GLN A 177 16.13 15.30 -8.76
CA GLN A 177 16.85 14.45 -7.81
C GLN A 177 18.35 14.52 -8.08
N GLY A 178 19.15 14.28 -7.05
CA GLY A 178 20.60 14.30 -7.24
C GLY A 178 21.37 13.96 -6.00
N LYS A 179 22.71 13.84 -6.19
CA LYS A 179 23.66 13.60 -5.12
C LYS A 179 24.85 14.51 -5.28
N ILE A 180 25.21 15.22 -4.20
CA ILE A 180 26.38 16.07 -4.10
C ILE A 180 27.17 15.63 -2.88
N ASN A 181 28.32 15.01 -3.11
CA ASN A 181 29.13 14.38 -2.07
C ASN A 181 28.28 13.35 -1.25
N GLN A 182 28.15 13.56 0.07
CA GLN A 182 27.36 12.73 0.99
C GLN A 182 25.87 13.09 1.00
N TRP A 183 25.48 14.25 0.46
CA TRP A 183 24.11 14.71 0.46
C TRP A 183 23.36 14.18 -0.75
N ASN A 184 22.17 13.67 -0.53
CA ASN A 184 21.21 13.30 -1.55
C ASN A 184 19.93 14.10 -1.38
N TYR A 185 19.24 14.37 -2.49
CA TYR A 185 17.98 15.08 -2.45
C TYR A 185 17.04 14.59 -3.57
N GLN A 186 15.77 14.71 -3.29
CA GLN A 186 14.70 14.45 -4.24
C GLN A 186 13.55 15.40 -3.97
N PHE A 187 13.02 16.01 -5.02
CA PHE A 187 11.80 16.80 -5.01
C PHE A 187 10.89 16.29 -6.12
N SER A 188 9.60 16.16 -5.86
CA SER A 188 8.62 15.83 -6.88
C SER A 188 7.31 16.54 -6.62
N GLY A 189 6.64 16.91 -7.70
CA GLY A 189 5.31 17.49 -7.66
C GLY A 189 4.48 16.98 -8.84
N SER A 190 3.18 16.82 -8.62
CA SER A 190 2.24 16.49 -9.67
C SER A 190 0.90 17.20 -9.43
N ASN A 191 0.24 17.56 -10.53
CA ASN A 191 -1.14 18.00 -10.54
C ASN A 191 -1.88 17.26 -11.64
N GLU A 192 -3.08 16.78 -11.36
CA GLU A 192 -3.99 16.18 -12.33
C GLU A 192 -5.39 16.68 -12.05
N LYS A 193 -6.06 17.15 -13.09
CA LYS A 193 -7.48 17.54 -13.06
C LYS A 193 -8.25 16.91 -14.20
N SER A 194 -9.54 16.72 -13.99
CA SER A 194 -10.48 16.22 -14.99
C SER A 194 -11.86 16.82 -14.73
N ASP A 195 -12.61 17.08 -15.80
CA ASP A 195 -14.03 17.43 -15.69
C ASP A 195 -14.88 16.23 -15.22
N GLY A 196 -14.33 15.00 -15.37
CA GLY A 196 -15.00 13.77 -14.95
C GLY A 196 -16.25 13.41 -15.76
N ILE A 197 -17.00 12.50 -15.19
CA ILE A 197 -18.34 12.09 -15.61
C ILE A 197 -19.21 11.98 -14.36
N SER A 198 -20.54 12.08 -14.46
CA SER A 198 -21.40 11.76 -13.33
C SER A 198 -21.20 10.31 -12.86
N ALA A 199 -21.12 10.11 -11.54
CA ALA A 199 -21.08 8.79 -10.93
C ALA A 199 -22.48 8.15 -10.82
N ALA A 200 -23.53 8.98 -10.78
CA ALA A 200 -24.92 8.52 -10.78
C ALA A 200 -25.41 8.14 -12.19
N LEU A 201 -26.39 7.25 -12.23
CA LEU A 201 -27.03 6.77 -13.46
C LEU A 201 -28.28 7.59 -13.74
N GLY A 202 -28.25 8.45 -14.75
CA GLY A 202 -29.37 9.28 -15.18
C GLY A 202 -29.04 10.09 -16.42
N GLU A 203 -30.06 10.77 -16.95
CA GLU A 203 -29.91 11.69 -18.09
C GLU A 203 -29.75 13.13 -17.57
N ASN A 204 -28.84 13.90 -18.20
CA ASN A 204 -28.57 15.31 -17.90
C ASN A 204 -28.01 15.57 -16.49
N PHE A 205 -27.38 14.58 -15.88
CA PHE A 205 -26.64 14.75 -14.64
C PHE A 205 -25.35 15.54 -14.87
N ASP A 206 -24.91 16.31 -13.85
CA ASP A 206 -23.69 17.08 -13.96
C ASP A 206 -22.43 16.15 -13.93
N LYS A 207 -21.27 16.74 -14.14
CA LYS A 207 -20.01 16.00 -14.16
C LYS A 207 -19.36 16.06 -12.78
N ASP A 208 -18.89 14.94 -12.30
CA ASP A 208 -18.08 14.85 -11.11
C ASP A 208 -16.60 15.05 -11.48
N GLY A 209 -16.16 16.28 -11.41
CA GLY A 209 -14.78 16.65 -11.65
C GLY A 209 -13.87 16.33 -10.47
N PHE A 210 -12.55 16.35 -10.72
CA PHE A 210 -11.57 16.22 -9.65
C PHE A 210 -10.27 16.98 -9.92
N GLU A 211 -9.55 17.28 -8.85
CA GLU A 211 -8.18 17.77 -8.89
C GLU A 211 -7.35 17.06 -7.81
N LYS A 212 -6.21 16.49 -8.21
CA LYS A 212 -5.23 15.85 -7.33
C LYS A 212 -3.90 16.56 -7.39
N GLN A 213 -3.37 16.94 -6.25
CA GLN A 213 -2.07 17.60 -6.11
C GLN A 213 -1.20 16.79 -5.16
N ASN A 214 0.07 16.62 -5.54
CA ASN A 214 1.07 15.97 -4.71
C ASN A 214 2.36 16.78 -4.75
N ALA A 215 3.00 16.91 -3.59
CA ALA A 215 4.35 17.43 -3.48
C ALA A 215 5.10 16.58 -2.45
N ASN A 216 6.32 16.18 -2.79
CA ASN A 216 7.17 15.39 -1.90
C ASN A 216 8.60 15.94 -1.98
N ALA A 217 9.26 15.94 -0.83
CA ALA A 217 10.66 16.31 -0.70
C ALA A 217 11.36 15.30 0.19
N THR A 218 12.57 14.89 -0.18
CA THR A 218 13.46 14.09 0.65
C THR A 218 14.85 14.70 0.57
N VAL A 219 15.49 14.85 1.73
CA VAL A 219 16.89 15.24 1.85
C VAL A 219 17.58 14.23 2.75
N GLY A 220 18.70 13.72 2.31
CA GLY A 220 19.45 12.72 3.04
C GLY A 220 20.94 12.98 3.10
N TYR A 221 21.58 12.40 4.10
CA TYR A 221 23.01 12.37 4.28
C TYR A 221 23.48 10.94 4.45
N SER A 222 24.43 10.50 3.65
CA SER A 222 24.90 9.11 3.63
C SER A 222 26.42 9.06 3.69
N THR A 223 26.93 8.30 4.63
CA THR A 223 28.34 7.89 4.74
C THR A 223 28.45 6.37 4.59
N GLN A 224 29.61 5.82 4.80
CA GLN A 224 29.82 4.37 4.79
C GLN A 224 28.96 3.63 5.83
N ASN A 225 28.82 4.19 7.03
CA ASN A 225 28.16 3.54 8.16
C ASN A 225 26.85 4.20 8.59
N PHE A 226 26.58 5.42 8.12
CA PHE A 226 25.44 6.19 8.58
C PHE A 226 24.62 6.72 7.41
N ASN A 227 23.31 6.53 7.47
CA ASN A 227 22.35 7.04 6.50
C ASN A 227 21.19 7.70 7.24
N VAL A 228 20.90 8.96 6.90
CA VAL A 228 19.74 9.69 7.45
C VAL A 228 18.98 10.31 6.31
N ASN A 229 17.66 10.16 6.31
CA ASN A 229 16.77 10.80 5.37
C ASN A 229 15.64 11.48 6.12
N VAL A 230 15.39 12.73 5.81
CA VAL A 230 14.20 13.48 6.22
C VAL A 230 13.31 13.63 5.01
N ASN A 231 12.04 13.28 5.14
CA ASN A 231 11.05 13.44 4.09
C ASN A 231 9.87 14.27 4.56
N ALA A 232 9.23 14.97 3.63
CA ALA A 232 7.98 15.67 3.84
C ALA A 232 7.10 15.50 2.61
N GLY A 233 5.79 15.39 2.81
CA GLY A 233 4.83 15.24 1.74
C GLY A 233 3.54 16.03 2.00
N TYR A 234 2.94 16.44 0.90
CA TYR A 234 1.65 17.09 0.83
C TYR A 234 0.83 16.41 -0.25
N GLN A 235 -0.37 16.00 0.08
CA GLN A 235 -1.35 15.41 -0.85
C GLN A 235 -2.67 16.14 -0.66
N HIS A 236 -3.28 16.52 -1.78
CA HIS A 236 -4.57 17.19 -1.80
C HIS A 236 -5.44 16.58 -2.89
N HIS A 237 -6.69 16.27 -2.55
CA HIS A 237 -7.68 15.72 -3.46
C HIS A 237 -8.99 16.47 -3.29
N TYR A 238 -9.33 17.26 -4.28
CA TYR A 238 -10.62 17.91 -4.42
C TYR A 238 -11.46 17.17 -5.42
N TYR A 239 -12.73 16.87 -5.12
CA TYR A 239 -13.59 16.09 -5.99
C TYR A 239 -15.07 16.40 -5.80
N ASP A 240 -15.83 16.27 -6.88
CA ASP A 240 -17.28 16.32 -6.88
C ASP A 240 -17.83 14.88 -6.78
N PHE A 241 -19.02 14.70 -6.22
CA PHE A 241 -19.65 13.39 -6.10
C PHE A 241 -21.16 13.51 -5.88
N ASP A 242 -21.89 12.44 -6.21
CA ASP A 242 -23.34 12.33 -6.19
C ASP A 242 -23.89 11.77 -4.87
N ASN A 243 -25.22 11.94 -4.65
CA ASN A 243 -25.93 11.42 -3.47
C ASN A 243 -26.30 9.93 -3.60
N GLY A 244 -25.53 9.17 -4.38
CA GLY A 244 -25.74 7.74 -4.61
C GLY A 244 -25.88 7.37 -6.08
N ALA A 245 -26.32 6.13 -6.33
CA ALA A 245 -26.28 5.56 -7.67
C ALA A 245 -27.30 6.15 -8.68
N PHE A 246 -28.33 6.84 -8.21
CA PHE A 246 -29.47 7.28 -9.06
C PHE A 246 -29.89 8.73 -8.77
N GLU A 247 -29.15 9.45 -7.96
CA GLU A 247 -29.48 10.81 -7.55
C GLU A 247 -28.28 11.73 -7.79
N ASP A 248 -28.48 12.72 -8.66
CA ASP A 248 -27.52 13.78 -8.97
C ASP A 248 -27.41 14.73 -7.78
N GLY A 249 -26.33 14.61 -7.04
CA GLY A 249 -26.07 15.37 -5.82
C GLY A 249 -24.90 16.33 -6.02
N LYS A 250 -25.07 17.57 -5.57
CA LYS A 250 -24.01 18.59 -5.68
C LYS A 250 -23.12 18.60 -4.45
N TYR A 251 -22.39 17.50 -4.25
CA TYR A 251 -21.44 17.37 -3.15
C TYR A 251 -20.00 17.61 -3.61
N LYS A 252 -19.20 18.14 -2.69
CA LYS A 252 -17.76 18.33 -2.88
C LYS A 252 -16.98 17.77 -1.71
N GLY A 253 -15.95 16.98 -2.03
CA GLY A 253 -14.98 16.48 -1.07
C GLY A 253 -13.67 17.25 -1.19
N ASN A 254 -13.01 17.43 -0.07
CA ASN A 254 -11.69 18.06 0.01
C ASN A 254 -10.87 17.30 1.06
N ASP A 255 -9.96 16.46 0.58
CA ASP A 255 -9.10 15.63 1.42
C ASP A 255 -7.66 16.15 1.34
N THR A 256 -7.07 16.43 2.48
CA THR A 256 -5.68 16.90 2.59
C THR A 256 -4.91 15.99 3.53
N GLN A 257 -3.74 15.53 3.10
CA GLN A 257 -2.79 14.81 3.93
C GLN A 257 -1.43 15.51 3.91
N LYS A 258 -0.86 15.75 5.09
CA LYS A 258 0.49 16.27 5.28
C LYS A 258 1.27 15.28 6.13
N PHE A 259 2.52 15.03 5.79
CA PHE A 259 3.38 14.19 6.62
C PHE A 259 4.82 14.65 6.59
N SER A 260 5.54 14.33 7.65
CA SER A 260 6.99 14.43 7.72
C SER A 260 7.54 13.18 8.40
N GLY A 261 8.69 12.71 7.94
CA GLY A 261 9.30 11.50 8.46
C GLY A 261 10.81 11.60 8.54
N LEU A 262 11.36 10.80 9.42
CA LEU A 262 12.80 10.61 9.59
C LEU A 262 13.10 9.12 9.52
N ASN A 263 14.08 8.77 8.69
CA ASN A 263 14.71 7.46 8.67
C ASN A 263 16.18 7.64 8.96
N ALA A 264 16.70 6.97 9.99
CA ALA A 264 18.11 6.97 10.34
C ALA A 264 18.60 5.54 10.52
N GLN A 265 19.71 5.19 9.87
CA GLN A 265 20.32 3.88 9.96
C GLN A 265 21.81 4.00 10.25
N TYR A 266 22.27 3.26 11.23
CA TYR A 266 23.68 3.04 11.52
C TYR A 266 24.05 1.61 11.23
N SER A 267 25.01 1.40 10.34
CA SER A 267 25.52 0.08 9.93
C SER A 267 26.81 -0.22 10.67
N TYR A 268 26.90 -1.43 11.21
CA TYR A 268 28.10 -1.99 11.83
C TYR A 268 28.45 -3.33 11.17
N GLU A 269 29.55 -3.93 11.51
CA GLU A 269 30.12 -5.09 10.83
C GLU A 269 29.10 -6.24 10.57
N LYS A 270 28.24 -6.52 11.56
CA LYS A 270 27.31 -7.66 11.50
C LYS A 270 25.83 -7.25 11.43
N GLY A 271 25.53 -5.98 11.22
CA GLY A 271 24.14 -5.56 11.20
C GLY A 271 23.92 -4.07 11.11
N ASN A 272 22.72 -3.66 11.50
CA ASN A 272 22.35 -2.24 11.54
C ASN A 272 21.32 -1.96 12.64
N ILE A 273 21.33 -0.73 13.10
CA ILE A 273 20.30 -0.15 13.95
C ILE A 273 19.53 0.86 13.08
N THR A 274 18.22 0.75 13.05
CA THR A 274 17.34 1.61 12.26
C THR A 274 16.33 2.29 13.16
N PHE A 275 16.22 3.61 13.02
CA PHE A 275 15.15 4.41 13.60
C PHE A 275 14.27 4.99 12.49
N ASN A 276 12.98 4.77 12.60
CA ASN A 276 11.95 5.32 11.70
C ASN A 276 10.97 6.15 12.51
N SER A 277 10.59 7.32 12.01
CA SER A 277 9.46 8.06 12.57
C SER A 277 8.66 8.77 11.49
N ARG A 278 7.37 8.98 11.75
CA ARG A 278 6.47 9.76 10.89
C ARG A 278 5.42 10.46 11.73
N ILE A 279 5.19 11.71 11.41
CA ILE A 279 4.05 12.48 11.87
C ILE A 279 3.18 12.75 10.65
N SER A 280 1.89 12.45 10.72
CA SER A 280 0.94 12.77 9.66
C SER A 280 -0.30 13.48 10.23
N ALA A 281 -0.83 14.41 9.44
CA ALA A 281 -2.06 15.12 9.69
C ALA A 281 -2.97 15.00 8.46
N ASN A 282 -4.21 14.63 8.71
CA ASN A 282 -5.25 14.46 7.70
C ASN A 282 -6.39 15.43 7.99
N GLU A 283 -6.93 16.02 6.94
CA GLU A 283 -8.15 16.80 7.01
C GLU A 283 -9.07 16.38 5.86
N ARG A 284 -10.33 16.17 6.18
CA ARG A 284 -11.38 15.86 5.21
C ARG A 284 -12.56 16.76 5.44
N ILE A 285 -13.04 17.43 4.38
CA ILE A 285 -14.21 18.31 4.42
C ILE A 285 -15.19 17.85 3.35
N VAL A 286 -16.44 17.68 3.73
CA VAL A 286 -17.56 17.40 2.81
C VAL A 286 -18.48 18.61 2.80
N ARG A 287 -18.79 19.11 1.59
CA ARG A 287 -19.67 20.25 1.34
C ARG A 287 -20.87 19.84 0.52
N ASN A 288 -21.98 20.51 0.75
CA ASN A 288 -23.17 20.41 -0.09
C ASN A 288 -23.57 21.79 -0.60
N LEU A 289 -24.17 21.86 -1.79
CA LEU A 289 -24.71 23.10 -2.35
C LEU A 289 -26.04 23.42 -1.66
N ASN A 290 -26.11 24.55 -0.96
CA ASN A 290 -27.31 25.06 -0.34
C ASN A 290 -27.49 26.54 -0.73
N ASN A 291 -28.66 26.90 -1.29
CA ASN A 291 -28.98 28.27 -1.74
C ASN A 291 -27.84 28.87 -2.62
N ASN A 292 -27.36 28.13 -3.62
CA ASN A 292 -26.28 28.53 -4.52
C ASN A 292 -24.91 28.77 -3.85
N THR A 293 -24.73 28.33 -2.59
CA THR A 293 -23.45 28.42 -1.87
C THR A 293 -23.07 27.06 -1.31
N TYR A 294 -21.83 26.65 -1.49
CA TYR A 294 -21.30 25.43 -0.88
C TYR A 294 -21.09 25.66 0.62
N GLN A 295 -21.69 24.78 1.41
CA GLN A 295 -21.64 24.83 2.87
C GLN A 295 -21.04 23.56 3.43
N ASP A 296 -20.11 23.69 4.37
CA ASP A 296 -19.50 22.55 5.05
C ASP A 296 -20.57 21.76 5.81
N GLN A 297 -20.65 20.45 5.55
CA GLN A 297 -21.57 19.52 6.20
C GLN A 297 -20.84 18.70 7.27
N TYR A 298 -19.65 18.24 6.93
CA TYR A 298 -18.79 17.43 7.81
C TYR A 298 -17.34 17.86 7.65
N SER A 299 -16.61 17.86 8.76
CA SER A 299 -15.17 18.05 8.77
C SER A 299 -14.53 17.05 9.74
N TYR A 300 -13.44 16.44 9.31
CA TYR A 300 -12.63 15.50 10.09
C TYR A 300 -11.20 16.00 10.14
N GLN A 301 -10.57 15.89 11.30
CA GLN A 301 -9.15 16.15 11.49
C GLN A 301 -8.54 14.97 12.21
N GLY A 302 -7.50 14.38 11.62
CA GLY A 302 -6.80 13.22 12.16
C GLY A 302 -5.31 13.48 12.29
N GLN A 303 -4.72 12.93 13.33
CA GLN A 303 -3.27 12.94 13.54
C GLN A 303 -2.77 11.53 13.85
N ASN A 304 -1.62 11.18 13.30
CA ASN A 304 -0.92 9.95 13.61
C ASN A 304 0.56 10.26 13.82
N ILE A 305 1.11 9.76 14.93
CA ILE A 305 2.55 9.79 15.23
C ILE A 305 3.01 8.34 15.33
N PHE A 306 4.03 8.00 14.58
CA PHE A 306 4.66 6.68 14.54
C PHE A 306 6.15 6.82 14.83
N ALA A 307 6.69 5.94 15.67
CA ALA A 307 8.13 5.81 15.90
C ALA A 307 8.49 4.33 16.08
N GLU A 308 9.61 3.92 15.52
CA GLU A 308 10.12 2.56 15.58
C GLU A 308 11.63 2.55 15.67
N LEU A 309 12.17 1.73 16.56
CA LEU A 309 13.61 1.47 16.68
C LEU A 309 13.82 -0.04 16.64
N TYR A 310 14.66 -0.51 15.72
CA TYR A 310 15.02 -1.92 15.67
C TYR A 310 16.48 -2.14 15.31
N ASN A 311 17.00 -3.27 15.77
CA ASN A 311 18.29 -3.79 15.40
C ASN A 311 18.11 -5.02 14.51
N GLN A 312 18.93 -5.10 13.47
CA GLN A 312 19.11 -6.30 12.67
C GLN A 312 20.55 -6.76 12.84
N THR A 313 20.75 -8.02 13.25
CA THR A 313 22.09 -8.60 13.45
C THR A 313 22.19 -9.96 12.80
N GLN A 314 23.20 -10.14 11.98
CA GLN A 314 23.61 -11.44 11.45
C GLN A 314 24.62 -12.07 12.42
N PHE A 315 24.14 -12.96 13.30
CA PHE A 315 25.00 -13.63 14.27
C PHE A 315 25.98 -14.62 13.62
N SER A 316 25.53 -15.30 12.57
CA SER A 316 26.31 -16.22 11.75
C SER A 316 25.71 -16.27 10.34
N GLU A 317 26.33 -17.04 9.44
CA GLU A 317 25.75 -17.33 8.11
C GLU A 317 24.38 -18.05 8.19
N HIS A 318 24.07 -18.66 9.35
CA HIS A 318 22.86 -19.44 9.58
C HIS A 318 21.78 -18.68 10.37
N ILE A 319 22.12 -17.58 11.05
CA ILE A 319 21.21 -16.92 12.01
C ILE A 319 21.21 -15.41 11.77
N ASN A 320 20.06 -14.90 11.39
CA ASN A 320 19.78 -13.47 11.35
C ASN A 320 18.62 -13.14 12.30
N LEU A 321 18.77 -12.11 13.12
CA LEU A 321 17.76 -11.66 14.08
C LEU A 321 17.42 -10.21 13.84
N VAL A 322 16.12 -9.90 13.85
CA VAL A 322 15.58 -8.55 13.92
C VAL A 322 14.79 -8.42 15.22
N ALA A 323 15.08 -7.42 16.03
CA ALA A 323 14.33 -7.14 17.26
C ALA A 323 14.16 -5.63 17.45
N GLY A 324 13.01 -5.22 17.94
CA GLY A 324 12.73 -3.79 18.07
C GLY A 324 11.50 -3.46 18.90
N ILE A 325 11.30 -2.17 19.02
CA ILE A 325 10.15 -1.54 19.69
C ILE A 325 9.47 -0.56 18.73
N GLN A 326 8.17 -0.39 18.91
CA GLN A 326 7.36 0.53 18.13
C GLN A 326 6.38 1.27 19.04
N TYR A 327 6.19 2.54 18.77
CA TYR A 327 5.16 3.36 19.39
C TYR A 327 4.31 4.04 18.34
N GLU A 328 3.00 4.06 18.55
CA GLU A 328 2.06 4.76 17.69
C GLU A 328 0.97 5.42 18.51
N THR A 329 0.60 6.66 18.17
CA THR A 329 -0.57 7.34 18.73
C THR A 329 -1.40 7.98 17.63
N GLN A 330 -2.72 7.97 17.81
CA GLN A 330 -3.71 8.49 16.86
C GLN A 330 -4.74 9.34 17.59
N ASN A 331 -5.15 10.45 16.96
CA ASN A 331 -6.18 11.36 17.40
C ASN A 331 -7.16 11.67 16.28
N LEU A 332 -8.46 11.80 16.60
CA LEU A 332 -9.51 12.16 15.66
C LEU A 332 -10.41 13.25 16.25
N GLY A 333 -10.58 14.32 15.51
CA GLY A 333 -11.61 15.33 15.75
C GLY A 333 -12.63 15.34 14.60
N SER A 334 -13.88 15.67 14.89
CA SER A 334 -14.90 15.86 13.84
C SER A 334 -15.89 16.96 14.21
N LYS A 335 -16.41 17.60 13.15
CA LYS A 335 -17.49 18.60 13.25
C LYS A 335 -18.59 18.23 12.26
N SER A 336 -19.81 18.55 12.58
CA SER A 336 -20.96 18.45 11.67
C SER A 336 -21.83 19.70 11.74
N LEU A 337 -22.51 19.94 10.62
CA LEU A 337 -23.55 20.96 10.59
C LEU A 337 -24.85 20.35 11.13
N PRO A 338 -25.43 20.86 12.24
CA PRO A 338 -26.71 20.40 12.75
C PRO A 338 -27.84 20.69 11.76
N TRP A 339 -28.89 19.88 11.79
CA TRP A 339 -30.10 20.12 10.99
C TRP A 339 -30.66 21.50 11.25
N GLY A 340 -30.83 22.32 10.20
CA GLY A 340 -31.26 23.71 10.28
C GLY A 340 -30.24 24.67 10.88
N GLY A 341 -29.06 24.22 11.21
CA GLY A 341 -27.97 25.05 11.73
C GLY A 341 -27.25 25.82 10.63
N THR A 342 -26.57 26.89 11.02
CA THR A 342 -25.76 27.76 10.13
C THR A 342 -24.27 27.69 10.43
N SER A 343 -23.87 26.98 11.49
CA SER A 343 -22.47 26.83 11.92
C SER A 343 -22.16 25.41 12.32
N MET A 344 -20.94 24.98 11.99
CA MET A 344 -20.40 23.67 12.34
C MET A 344 -20.23 23.54 13.86
N GLN A 345 -20.62 22.40 14.43
CA GLN A 345 -20.47 22.08 15.86
C GLN A 345 -19.51 20.88 16.02
N ASN A 346 -18.74 20.89 17.12
CA ASN A 346 -17.86 19.74 17.45
C ASN A 346 -18.73 18.53 17.79
N VAL A 347 -18.40 17.40 17.15
CA VAL A 347 -18.91 16.06 17.49
C VAL A 347 -17.86 15.32 18.31
N LEU A 348 -16.62 15.40 17.88
CA LEU A 348 -15.45 14.88 18.58
C LEU A 348 -14.41 16.00 18.67
N THR A 349 -13.85 16.21 19.85
CA THR A 349 -12.75 17.17 20.03
C THR A 349 -11.42 16.49 19.76
N LEU A 350 -10.59 17.10 18.90
CA LEU A 350 -9.23 16.61 18.67
C LEU A 350 -8.44 16.63 19.99
N GLY A 351 -7.78 15.51 20.32
CA GLY A 351 -7.04 15.34 21.58
C GLY A 351 -7.84 14.68 22.71
N GLU A 352 -9.19 14.66 22.64
CA GLU A 352 -10.02 13.90 23.58
C GLU A 352 -10.23 12.44 23.14
N THR A 353 -9.97 12.15 21.87
CA THR A 353 -10.10 10.81 21.29
C THR A 353 -8.72 10.25 20.97
N GLU A 354 -7.95 9.91 21.96
CA GLU A 354 -6.62 9.35 21.76
C GLU A 354 -6.59 7.83 21.96
N ILE A 355 -5.91 7.14 21.04
CA ILE A 355 -5.46 5.77 21.23
C ILE A 355 -3.96 5.67 20.98
N SER A 356 -3.28 4.89 21.79
CA SER A 356 -1.85 4.63 21.62
C SER A 356 -1.53 3.16 21.81
N ASN A 357 -0.43 2.73 21.21
CA ASN A 357 0.11 1.39 21.41
C ASN A 357 1.64 1.42 21.48
N PHE A 358 2.15 0.54 22.33
CA PHE A 358 3.56 0.27 22.47
C PHE A 358 3.81 -1.22 22.23
N ASP A 359 4.70 -1.53 21.30
CA ASP A 359 4.94 -2.89 20.85
C ASP A 359 6.39 -3.28 21.03
N VAL A 360 6.61 -4.56 21.35
CA VAL A 360 7.92 -5.20 21.31
C VAL A 360 7.84 -6.37 20.35
N PHE A 361 8.81 -6.50 19.45
CA PHE A 361 8.82 -7.57 18.45
C PHE A 361 10.20 -8.15 18.22
N ALA A 362 10.23 -9.41 17.80
CA ALA A 362 11.43 -10.09 17.33
C ALA A 362 11.09 -11.05 16.20
N ASN A 363 12.03 -11.20 15.25
CA ASN A 363 11.96 -12.16 14.16
C ASN A 363 13.34 -12.77 13.91
N ALA A 364 13.43 -14.10 13.94
CA ALA A 364 14.64 -14.86 13.68
C ALA A 364 14.52 -15.61 12.35
N ASN A 365 15.52 -15.45 11.48
CA ASN A 365 15.66 -16.23 10.26
C ASN A 365 16.80 -17.23 10.47
N LEU A 366 16.48 -18.51 10.39
CA LEU A 366 17.38 -19.62 10.56
C LEU A 366 17.55 -20.34 9.22
N ALA A 367 18.78 -20.64 8.85
CA ALA A 367 19.10 -21.32 7.59
C ALA A 367 20.14 -22.44 7.84
N TYR A 368 19.82 -23.63 7.41
CA TYR A 368 20.76 -24.75 7.44
C TYR A 368 20.62 -25.58 6.17
N GLN A 369 21.62 -25.52 5.31
CA GLN A 369 21.59 -26.14 3.98
C GLN A 369 20.35 -25.70 3.19
N ILE A 370 19.46 -26.66 2.85
CA ILE A 370 18.21 -26.41 2.14
C ILE A 370 17.05 -26.04 3.08
N PHE A 371 17.22 -26.21 4.39
CA PHE A 371 16.16 -26.00 5.39
C PHE A 371 16.25 -24.59 5.95
N HIS A 372 15.13 -23.90 5.95
CA HIS A 372 14.99 -22.54 6.46
C HIS A 372 13.81 -22.46 7.39
N LEU A 373 13.90 -21.60 8.39
CA LEU A 373 12.83 -21.36 9.34
C LEU A 373 12.79 -19.88 9.75
N ASP A 374 11.68 -19.21 9.50
CA ASP A 374 11.43 -17.87 10.03
C ASP A 374 10.49 -17.97 11.22
N LEU A 375 10.93 -17.48 12.38
CA LEU A 375 10.17 -17.43 13.62
C LEU A 375 9.96 -15.98 14.04
N GLY A 376 8.75 -15.61 14.39
CA GLY A 376 8.47 -14.26 14.83
C GLY A 376 7.47 -14.20 15.98
N ALA A 377 7.65 -13.21 16.85
CA ALA A 377 6.74 -12.91 17.96
C ALA A 377 6.63 -11.39 18.16
N ARG A 378 5.45 -10.92 18.55
CA ARG A 378 5.17 -9.53 18.92
C ARG A 378 4.18 -9.47 20.07
N LEU A 379 4.49 -8.64 21.03
CA LEU A 379 3.57 -8.21 22.08
C LEU A 379 3.15 -6.77 21.78
N ASN A 380 1.88 -6.57 21.57
CA ASN A 380 1.26 -5.25 21.41
C ASN A 380 0.54 -4.88 22.71
N ASN A 381 0.89 -3.75 23.30
CA ASN A 381 0.19 -3.15 24.42
C ASN A 381 -0.60 -1.94 23.93
N HIS A 382 -1.94 -2.06 23.93
CA HIS A 382 -2.83 -1.05 23.38
C HIS A 382 -3.57 -0.33 24.50
N SER A 383 -3.63 1.02 24.47
CA SER A 383 -4.21 1.84 25.54
C SER A 383 -5.69 1.55 25.84
N LYS A 384 -6.43 0.96 24.89
CA LYS A 384 -7.88 0.68 24.99
C LYS A 384 -8.26 -0.80 24.90
N TYR A 385 -7.47 -1.63 24.25
CA TYR A 385 -7.86 -3.00 23.87
C TYR A 385 -6.95 -4.07 24.45
N ASP A 386 -6.32 -3.82 25.60
CA ASP A 386 -5.43 -4.75 26.30
C ASP A 386 -4.22 -5.22 25.46
N ASN A 387 -3.57 -6.26 25.93
CA ASN A 387 -2.39 -6.84 25.31
C ASN A 387 -2.77 -7.87 24.26
N HIS A 388 -2.14 -7.80 23.09
CA HIS A 388 -2.28 -8.79 22.04
C HIS A 388 -0.92 -9.42 21.72
N PHE A 389 -0.86 -10.75 21.82
CA PHE A 389 0.31 -11.52 21.43
C PHE A 389 0.06 -12.15 20.06
N VAL A 390 0.96 -11.88 19.10
CA VAL A 390 0.94 -12.49 17.78
C VAL A 390 2.27 -13.17 17.49
N TYR A 391 2.22 -14.27 16.72
CA TYR A 391 3.41 -15.02 16.36
C TYR A 391 3.29 -15.63 14.96
N SER A 392 4.44 -16.01 14.41
CA SER A 392 4.52 -16.68 13.12
C SER A 392 5.61 -17.74 13.11
N VAL A 393 5.34 -18.83 12.37
CA VAL A 393 6.26 -19.95 12.16
C VAL A 393 6.21 -20.29 10.67
N ASN A 394 7.32 -20.06 9.96
CA ASN A 394 7.37 -20.21 8.51
C ASN A 394 8.57 -21.10 8.10
N PRO A 395 8.46 -22.44 8.19
CA PRO A 395 9.45 -23.36 7.67
C PRO A 395 9.38 -23.40 6.13
N PHE A 396 10.53 -23.48 5.48
CA PHE A 396 10.59 -23.68 4.04
C PHE A 396 11.87 -24.43 3.62
N ILE A 397 11.76 -25.07 2.48
CA ILE A 397 12.89 -25.71 1.79
C ILE A 397 13.22 -24.83 0.59
N LEU A 398 14.49 -24.49 0.44
CA LEU A 398 15.02 -23.79 -0.71
C LEU A 398 16.19 -24.57 -1.27
N THR A 399 16.08 -24.94 -2.54
CA THR A 399 17.16 -25.60 -3.28
C THR A 399 17.58 -24.70 -4.42
N ASP A 400 18.85 -24.34 -4.42
CA ASP A 400 19.51 -23.64 -5.52
C ASP A 400 19.94 -24.68 -6.58
N LEU A 401 19.50 -24.47 -7.82
CA LEU A 401 19.75 -25.32 -8.98
C LEU A 401 20.46 -24.48 -10.05
N ASP A 402 21.74 -24.17 -9.82
CA ASP A 402 22.53 -23.21 -10.60
C ASP A 402 21.82 -21.83 -10.68
N ASP A 403 21.38 -21.42 -11.87
CA ASP A 403 20.64 -20.19 -12.10
C ASP A 403 19.17 -20.27 -11.67
N ASN A 404 18.67 -21.48 -11.39
CA ASN A 404 17.28 -21.68 -10.98
C ASN A 404 17.19 -21.85 -9.45
N PHE A 405 15.97 -21.82 -8.94
CA PHE A 405 15.65 -22.16 -7.57
C PHE A 405 14.32 -22.92 -7.50
N LEU A 406 14.20 -23.76 -6.49
CA LEU A 406 12.94 -24.37 -6.08
C LEU A 406 12.71 -24.07 -4.60
N LYS A 407 11.54 -23.51 -4.29
CA LYS A 407 11.11 -23.23 -2.92
C LYS A 407 9.75 -23.85 -2.64
N ILE A 408 9.63 -24.53 -1.50
CA ILE A 408 8.36 -25.00 -0.94
C ILE A 408 8.32 -24.55 0.51
N GLY A 409 7.29 -23.78 0.88
CA GLY A 409 7.17 -23.20 2.20
C GLY A 409 5.78 -23.40 2.80
N TYR A 410 5.74 -23.51 4.11
CA TYR A 410 4.51 -23.43 4.89
C TYR A 410 4.60 -22.23 5.83
N SER A 411 3.50 -21.50 5.98
CA SER A 411 3.39 -20.36 6.90
C SER A 411 2.18 -20.55 7.81
N TYR A 412 2.42 -20.43 9.12
CA TYR A 412 1.38 -20.20 10.10
C TYR A 412 1.63 -18.86 10.77
N ALA A 413 0.63 -17.99 10.78
CA ALA A 413 0.75 -16.70 11.41
C ALA A 413 -0.58 -16.24 12.02
N THR A 414 -0.48 -15.60 13.19
CA THR A 414 -1.59 -14.90 13.84
C THR A 414 -1.47 -13.40 13.59
N ALA A 415 -2.60 -12.70 13.60
CA ALA A 415 -2.64 -11.26 13.42
C ALA A 415 -3.89 -10.65 14.05
N PHE A 416 -3.91 -9.32 14.21
CA PHE A 416 -5.06 -8.61 14.75
C PHE A 416 -5.25 -7.25 14.06
N ILE A 417 -6.47 -6.69 14.20
CA ILE A 417 -6.81 -5.32 13.80
C ILE A 417 -7.51 -4.66 14.97
N ALA A 418 -6.95 -3.59 15.49
CA ALA A 418 -7.63 -2.74 16.47
C ALA A 418 -8.75 -1.92 15.79
N PRO A 419 -9.91 -1.70 16.44
CA PRO A 419 -10.92 -0.78 15.96
C PRO A 419 -10.34 0.63 15.78
N THR A 420 -10.74 1.31 14.72
CA THR A 420 -10.34 2.71 14.49
C THR A 420 -11.08 3.65 15.43
N LEU A 421 -10.55 4.85 15.58
CA LEU A 421 -11.24 5.93 16.32
C LEU A 421 -12.63 6.22 15.72
N TYR A 422 -12.73 6.23 14.38
CA TYR A 422 -13.99 6.39 13.67
C TYR A 422 -15.03 5.31 14.03
N GLN A 423 -14.61 4.04 14.08
CA GLN A 423 -15.50 2.91 14.41
C GLN A 423 -15.95 2.93 15.86
N SER A 424 -15.05 3.30 16.78
CA SER A 424 -15.29 3.27 18.21
C SER A 424 -16.09 4.45 18.71
N TYR A 425 -15.77 5.65 18.24
CA TYR A 425 -16.37 6.89 18.75
C TYR A 425 -17.58 7.34 17.93
N GLY A 426 -17.72 6.87 16.69
CA GLY A 426 -18.71 7.39 15.76
C GLY A 426 -18.50 8.88 15.54
N SER A 427 -18.75 9.40 14.39
CA SER A 427 -18.46 10.82 14.15
C SER A 427 -19.46 11.51 13.23
N LEU A 428 -20.54 10.82 12.92
CA LEU A 428 -21.58 11.31 12.01
C LEU A 428 -22.97 10.99 12.55
N PRO A 429 -24.01 11.72 12.12
CA PRO A 429 -25.38 11.42 12.53
C PRO A 429 -25.85 9.99 12.26
N TYR A 430 -25.21 9.32 11.29
CA TYR A 430 -25.49 7.93 10.89
C TYR A 430 -24.48 6.90 11.40
N VAL A 431 -23.46 7.31 12.16
CA VAL A 431 -22.52 6.38 12.81
C VAL A 431 -22.46 6.70 14.30
N LEU A 432 -23.11 5.88 15.09
CA LEU A 432 -23.15 6.02 16.54
C LEU A 432 -21.93 5.34 17.17
N PRO A 433 -21.42 5.83 18.31
CA PRO A 433 -20.30 5.24 19.02
C PRO A 433 -20.59 3.82 19.48
N ASN A 434 -19.55 2.96 19.45
CA ASN A 434 -19.56 1.66 20.08
C ASN A 434 -18.23 1.43 20.78
N PHE A 435 -18.22 1.60 22.10
CA PHE A 435 -17.05 1.43 22.95
C PHE A 435 -16.76 -0.02 23.32
N ASP A 436 -17.69 -0.96 23.02
CA ASP A 436 -17.59 -2.38 23.31
C ASP A 436 -16.96 -3.18 22.14
N LEU A 437 -16.52 -2.51 21.10
CA LEU A 437 -15.82 -3.16 19.98
C LEU A 437 -14.56 -3.85 20.48
N LYS A 438 -14.39 -5.10 20.03
CA LYS A 438 -13.20 -5.91 20.30
C LYS A 438 -12.32 -5.94 19.05
N PRO A 439 -10.98 -6.03 19.16
CA PRO A 439 -10.12 -6.24 18.03
C PRO A 439 -10.48 -7.48 17.20
N GLU A 440 -10.47 -7.35 15.88
CA GLU A 440 -10.51 -8.52 14.99
C GLU A 440 -9.22 -9.33 15.17
N THR A 441 -9.33 -10.65 15.24
CA THR A 441 -8.17 -11.54 15.26
C THR A 441 -8.24 -12.54 14.12
N ASN A 442 -7.08 -12.94 13.60
CA ASN A 442 -7.03 -14.01 12.63
C ASN A 442 -5.87 -14.98 12.86
N ALA A 443 -6.07 -16.21 12.34
CA ALA A 443 -5.05 -17.23 12.21
C ALA A 443 -5.04 -17.70 10.74
N SER A 444 -3.87 -17.69 10.13
CA SER A 444 -3.67 -17.96 8.71
C SER A 444 -2.71 -19.12 8.51
N HIS A 445 -3.06 -20.04 7.62
CA HIS A 445 -2.22 -21.12 7.12
C HIS A 445 -2.01 -20.90 5.63
N GLU A 446 -0.79 -21.04 5.16
CA GLU A 446 -0.43 -20.89 3.75
C GLU A 446 0.61 -21.93 3.35
N LEU A 447 0.43 -22.53 2.18
CA LEU A 447 1.41 -23.41 1.54
C LEU A 447 1.81 -22.74 0.23
N ASP A 448 3.11 -22.47 0.09
CA ASP A 448 3.68 -21.78 -1.05
C ASP A 448 4.62 -22.67 -1.85
N PHE A 449 4.53 -22.57 -3.15
CA PHE A 449 5.44 -23.14 -4.12
C PHE A 449 5.98 -22.05 -5.03
N SER A 450 7.30 -22.03 -5.25
CA SER A 450 7.94 -21.15 -6.24
C SER A 450 9.05 -21.89 -6.96
N PHE A 451 9.05 -21.77 -8.28
CA PHE A 451 10.10 -22.28 -9.14
C PHE A 451 10.46 -21.25 -10.20
N GLY A 452 11.73 -21.07 -10.49
CA GLY A 452 12.13 -20.13 -11.53
C GLY A 452 13.60 -19.82 -11.55
N LYS A 453 13.97 -18.84 -12.37
CA LYS A 453 15.32 -18.29 -12.42
C LYS A 453 15.52 -17.20 -11.37
N LYS A 454 16.71 -17.14 -10.79
CA LYS A 454 17.07 -16.12 -9.78
C LYS A 454 16.99 -14.70 -10.35
N ASP A 455 17.26 -14.51 -11.63
CA ASP A 455 17.13 -13.24 -12.36
C ASP A 455 15.69 -12.90 -12.79
N ARG A 456 14.70 -13.76 -12.46
CA ARG A 456 13.29 -13.62 -12.80
C ARG A 456 12.95 -13.66 -14.29
N THR A 457 13.84 -14.11 -15.17
CA THR A 457 13.48 -14.33 -16.58
C THR A 457 12.38 -15.38 -16.75
N PHE A 458 12.25 -16.29 -15.79
CA PHE A 458 11.14 -17.23 -15.67
C PHE A 458 10.78 -17.44 -14.20
N VAL A 459 9.50 -17.31 -13.84
CA VAL A 459 9.03 -17.60 -12.48
C VAL A 459 7.61 -18.16 -12.54
N VAL A 460 7.39 -19.24 -11.78
CA VAL A 460 6.08 -19.80 -11.46
C VAL A 460 5.89 -19.76 -9.96
N ASN A 461 4.73 -19.27 -9.51
CA ASN A 461 4.35 -19.24 -8.11
C ASN A 461 2.96 -19.86 -7.94
N ALA A 462 2.76 -20.60 -6.86
CA ALA A 462 1.46 -21.11 -6.44
C ALA A 462 1.33 -20.97 -4.93
N SER A 463 0.15 -20.56 -4.46
CA SER A 463 -0.15 -20.47 -3.03
C SER A 463 -1.54 -21.04 -2.76
N VAL A 464 -1.67 -21.81 -1.69
CA VAL A 464 -2.95 -22.27 -1.14
C VAL A 464 -3.05 -21.75 0.28
N PHE A 465 -4.14 -21.07 0.61
CA PHE A 465 -4.28 -20.46 1.93
C PHE A 465 -5.65 -20.73 2.57
N SER A 466 -5.66 -20.74 3.90
CA SER A 466 -6.87 -20.77 4.72
C SER A 466 -6.69 -19.81 5.89
N ARG A 467 -7.68 -18.94 6.12
CA ARG A 467 -7.67 -17.96 7.21
C ARG A 467 -8.99 -18.03 7.99
N LYS A 468 -8.88 -18.09 9.31
CA LYS A 468 -10.01 -17.95 10.24
C LYS A 468 -9.94 -16.57 10.88
N GLU A 469 -11.00 -15.80 10.71
CA GLU A 469 -11.20 -14.46 11.27
C GLU A 469 -12.22 -14.54 12.40
N LYS A 470 -12.01 -13.83 13.50
CA LYS A 470 -12.95 -13.70 14.63
C LYS A 470 -13.20 -12.24 14.93
N ASP A 471 -14.35 -11.95 15.50
CA ASP A 471 -14.78 -10.62 15.92
C ASP A 471 -14.70 -9.58 14.78
N VAL A 472 -15.08 -9.99 13.56
CA VAL A 472 -14.99 -9.16 12.35
C VAL A 472 -15.90 -7.95 12.42
N PHE A 473 -15.39 -6.76 12.10
CA PHE A 473 -16.19 -5.52 12.07
C PHE A 473 -17.16 -5.49 10.90
N VAL A 474 -18.43 -5.28 11.20
CA VAL A 474 -19.49 -5.05 10.22
C VAL A 474 -20.30 -3.84 10.66
N TYR A 475 -20.59 -2.93 9.71
CA TYR A 475 -21.52 -1.84 9.97
C TYR A 475 -22.96 -2.37 9.92
N ASN A 476 -23.72 -2.13 10.99
CA ASN A 476 -25.12 -2.48 11.10
C ASN A 476 -25.97 -1.24 10.84
N TRP A 477 -26.76 -1.27 9.77
CA TRP A 477 -27.59 -0.13 9.33
C TRP A 477 -28.75 0.17 10.31
N ASP A 478 -29.33 -0.85 10.95
CA ASP A 478 -30.45 -0.70 11.86
C ASP A 478 -30.03 0.02 13.14
N ASN A 479 -28.88 -0.35 13.68
CA ASN A 479 -28.32 0.22 14.90
C ASN A 479 -27.42 1.43 14.63
N ARG A 480 -27.07 1.71 13.38
CA ARG A 480 -26.12 2.74 12.95
C ARG A 480 -24.77 2.65 13.67
N LYS A 481 -24.29 1.41 13.93
CA LYS A 481 -23.07 1.13 14.68
C LYS A 481 -22.21 0.08 13.97
N PHE A 482 -20.91 0.15 14.21
CA PHE A 482 -20.05 -0.99 13.94
C PHE A 482 -20.24 -2.04 15.04
N LEU A 483 -20.33 -3.31 14.65
CA LEU A 483 -20.47 -4.45 15.54
C LEU A 483 -19.44 -5.52 15.19
N ASN A 484 -19.06 -6.34 16.17
CA ASN A 484 -18.30 -7.56 15.91
C ASN A 484 -19.26 -8.69 15.50
N VAL A 485 -18.95 -9.40 14.41
CA VAL A 485 -19.58 -10.68 14.06
C VAL A 485 -18.66 -11.83 14.43
N GLU A 486 -19.24 -12.97 14.81
CA GLU A 486 -18.52 -14.05 15.50
C GLU A 486 -17.32 -14.60 14.73
N SER A 487 -17.49 -15.03 13.49
CA SER A 487 -16.39 -15.61 12.74
C SER A 487 -16.63 -15.61 11.24
N ASN A 488 -15.52 -15.70 10.52
CA ASN A 488 -15.49 -15.85 9.08
C ASN A 488 -14.30 -16.74 8.70
N LYS A 489 -14.50 -17.64 7.74
CA LYS A 489 -13.43 -18.48 7.22
C LYS A 489 -13.23 -18.19 5.74
N VAL A 490 -11.99 -17.98 5.37
CA VAL A 490 -11.57 -17.71 3.99
C VAL A 490 -10.65 -18.82 3.52
N LYS A 491 -10.87 -19.31 2.31
CA LYS A 491 -9.99 -20.25 1.61
C LYS A 491 -9.69 -19.74 0.22
N GLY A 492 -8.50 -20.02 -0.29
CA GLY A 492 -8.17 -19.58 -1.63
C GLY A 492 -6.95 -20.25 -2.22
N VAL A 493 -6.77 -19.98 -3.51
CA VAL A 493 -5.63 -20.42 -4.32
C VAL A 493 -5.18 -19.25 -5.19
N GLU A 494 -3.89 -19.07 -5.32
CA GLU A 494 -3.27 -18.13 -6.25
C GLU A 494 -2.24 -18.86 -7.11
N LEU A 495 -2.22 -18.53 -8.40
CA LEU A 495 -1.25 -19.02 -9.37
C LEU A 495 -0.69 -17.82 -10.12
N GLY A 496 0.59 -17.84 -10.42
CA GLY A 496 1.24 -16.80 -11.22
C GLY A 496 2.34 -17.39 -12.09
N VAL A 497 2.48 -16.89 -13.30
CA VAL A 497 3.55 -17.23 -14.22
C VAL A 497 4.04 -15.97 -14.92
N GLN A 498 5.34 -15.83 -15.06
CA GLN A 498 5.98 -14.78 -15.84
C GLN A 498 7.14 -15.36 -16.61
N TYR A 499 7.26 -14.97 -17.89
CA TYR A 499 8.34 -15.38 -18.75
C TYR A 499 8.81 -14.22 -19.65
N HIS A 500 10.08 -13.88 -19.54
CA HIS A 500 10.77 -12.97 -20.44
C HIS A 500 11.45 -13.77 -21.53
N PHE A 501 10.87 -13.86 -22.73
CA PHE A 501 11.48 -14.57 -23.86
C PHE A 501 12.83 -13.97 -24.25
N ASN A 502 12.92 -12.65 -24.20
CA ASN A 502 14.12 -11.86 -24.43
C ASN A 502 13.88 -10.43 -23.89
N GLU A 503 14.78 -9.51 -24.14
CA GLU A 503 14.66 -8.12 -23.73
C GLU A 503 13.46 -7.38 -24.35
N LYS A 504 12.86 -7.95 -25.44
CA LYS A 504 11.78 -7.32 -26.20
C LYS A 504 10.40 -7.90 -25.95
N VAL A 505 10.30 -9.12 -25.43
CA VAL A 505 9.01 -9.81 -25.27
C VAL A 505 8.89 -10.39 -23.88
N ASN A 506 7.89 -9.93 -23.14
CA ASN A 506 7.52 -10.39 -21.82
C ASN A 506 6.05 -10.82 -21.80
N VAL A 507 5.75 -11.98 -21.28
CA VAL A 507 4.41 -12.52 -21.14
C VAL A 507 4.21 -13.04 -19.73
N GLY A 508 3.01 -12.89 -19.21
CA GLY A 508 2.66 -13.45 -17.92
C GLY A 508 1.17 -13.43 -17.66
N GLY A 509 0.81 -14.08 -16.57
CA GLY A 509 -0.56 -14.11 -16.12
C GLY A 509 -0.65 -14.59 -14.69
N ASN A 510 -1.79 -14.32 -14.09
CA ASN A 510 -2.11 -14.81 -12.76
C ASN A 510 -3.58 -15.19 -12.67
N PHE A 511 -3.86 -16.11 -11.76
CA PHE A 511 -5.21 -16.51 -11.39
C PHE A 511 -5.32 -16.49 -9.87
N SER A 512 -6.46 -16.04 -9.36
CA SER A 512 -6.78 -16.08 -7.95
C SER A 512 -8.22 -16.53 -7.72
N PHE A 513 -8.39 -17.38 -6.72
CA PHE A 513 -9.67 -17.79 -6.19
C PHE A 513 -9.69 -17.55 -4.69
N ALA A 514 -10.76 -16.92 -4.17
CA ALA A 514 -10.96 -16.76 -2.74
C ALA A 514 -12.45 -16.87 -2.40
N GLU A 515 -12.78 -17.68 -1.41
CA GLU A 515 -14.14 -17.90 -0.95
C GLU A 515 -14.25 -17.66 0.55
N LYS A 516 -15.31 -16.95 0.95
CA LYS A 516 -15.74 -16.75 2.33
C LYS A 516 -16.94 -17.62 2.64
N ASP A 517 -16.99 -18.19 3.84
CA ASP A 517 -18.14 -18.99 4.30
C ASP A 517 -19.31 -18.13 4.76
N ASN A 518 -19.07 -16.99 5.42
CA ASN A 518 -20.12 -16.11 5.93
C ASN A 518 -20.71 -15.21 4.81
N PRO A 519 -22.01 -15.39 4.44
CA PRO A 519 -22.64 -14.60 3.39
C PRO A 519 -22.66 -13.10 3.67
N ALA A 520 -22.82 -12.67 4.92
CA ALA A 520 -22.87 -11.25 5.30
C ALA A 520 -21.56 -10.50 4.99
N THR A 521 -20.43 -11.22 4.90
CA THR A 521 -19.12 -10.65 4.61
C THR A 521 -18.71 -10.81 3.13
N ARG A 522 -19.53 -11.50 2.30
CA ARG A 522 -19.23 -11.76 0.87
C ARG A 522 -19.53 -10.59 -0.05
N LEU A 523 -20.24 -9.58 0.44
CA LEU A 523 -20.78 -8.49 -0.41
C LEU A 523 -19.71 -7.87 -1.31
N ARG A 524 -20.01 -7.84 -2.61
CA ARG A 524 -19.22 -7.23 -3.68
C ARG A 524 -17.79 -7.79 -3.85
N SER A 525 -17.53 -9.02 -3.40
CA SER A 525 -16.23 -9.69 -3.59
C SER A 525 -16.37 -10.82 -4.62
N PRO A 526 -15.75 -10.71 -5.79
CA PRO A 526 -15.72 -11.80 -6.77
C PRO A 526 -14.90 -12.96 -6.22
N LYS A 527 -15.30 -14.19 -6.54
CA LYS A 527 -14.56 -15.38 -6.12
C LYS A 527 -13.31 -15.63 -6.97
N GLN A 528 -13.37 -15.30 -8.25
CA GLN A 528 -12.32 -15.62 -9.22
C GLN A 528 -11.86 -14.38 -9.95
N ARG A 529 -10.56 -14.29 -10.17
CA ARG A 529 -9.93 -13.29 -11.02
C ARG A 529 -8.80 -13.92 -11.82
N ALA A 530 -8.63 -13.45 -13.05
CA ALA A 530 -7.48 -13.78 -13.86
C ALA A 530 -6.99 -12.53 -14.58
N ASN A 531 -5.68 -12.39 -14.66
CA ASN A 531 -5.02 -11.37 -15.46
C ASN A 531 -4.04 -12.05 -16.40
N ALA A 532 -3.92 -11.56 -17.63
CA ALA A 532 -2.88 -11.94 -18.56
C ALA A 532 -2.32 -10.69 -19.23
N PHE A 533 -1.05 -10.67 -19.54
CA PHE A 533 -0.41 -9.56 -20.24
C PHE A 533 0.62 -10.04 -21.25
N LEU A 534 0.76 -9.27 -22.29
CA LEU A 534 1.82 -9.36 -23.30
C LEU A 534 2.44 -7.97 -23.46
N GLU A 535 3.74 -7.89 -23.25
CA GLU A 535 4.54 -6.68 -23.45
C GLU A 535 5.52 -6.92 -24.60
N ILE A 536 5.56 -5.98 -25.53
CA ILE A 536 6.46 -6.02 -26.69
C ILE A 536 7.19 -4.66 -26.79
N LEU A 537 8.51 -4.70 -26.90
CA LEU A 537 9.37 -3.56 -27.16
C LEU A 537 9.90 -3.65 -28.60
N PRO A 538 9.14 -3.23 -29.61
CA PRO A 538 9.52 -3.44 -31.02
C PRO A 538 10.79 -2.67 -31.41
N ILE A 539 10.95 -1.47 -30.86
CA ILE A 539 12.14 -0.63 -31.00
C ILE A 539 12.45 0.06 -29.68
N LYS A 540 13.67 0.60 -29.52
CA LYS A 540 14.09 1.34 -28.33
C LYS A 540 13.09 2.47 -28.01
N ASN A 541 12.66 2.57 -26.76
CA ASN A 541 11.72 3.56 -26.23
C ASN A 541 10.26 3.43 -26.71
N ASN A 542 9.90 2.38 -27.45
CA ASN A 542 8.51 2.09 -27.79
C ASN A 542 8.06 0.80 -27.11
N ARG A 543 6.89 0.85 -26.48
CA ARG A 543 6.32 -0.27 -25.71
C ARG A 543 4.86 -0.47 -26.11
N ILE A 544 4.50 -1.69 -26.40
CA ILE A 544 3.12 -2.14 -26.62
C ILE A 544 2.77 -3.06 -25.46
N ASN A 545 1.75 -2.69 -24.70
CA ASN A 545 1.18 -3.53 -23.64
C ASN A 545 -0.24 -3.94 -24.03
N ILE A 546 -0.48 -5.23 -23.99
CA ILE A 546 -1.82 -5.82 -24.12
C ILE A 546 -2.11 -6.53 -22.81
N SER A 547 -3.19 -6.16 -22.14
CA SER A 547 -3.61 -6.79 -20.89
C SER A 547 -5.06 -7.23 -20.97
N TYR A 548 -5.34 -8.37 -20.37
CA TYR A 548 -6.68 -8.93 -20.23
C TYR A 548 -6.97 -9.16 -18.76
N GLN A 549 -8.14 -8.74 -18.30
CA GLN A 549 -8.60 -8.95 -16.94
C GLN A 549 -9.96 -9.62 -16.95
N TYR A 550 -10.08 -10.71 -16.20
CA TYR A 550 -11.33 -11.40 -15.92
C TYR A 550 -11.69 -11.28 -14.45
N THR A 551 -12.95 -11.02 -14.18
CA THR A 551 -13.51 -10.98 -12.82
C THR A 551 -14.86 -11.70 -12.85
N SER A 552 -15.03 -12.73 -12.00
CA SER A 552 -16.29 -13.46 -11.88
C SER A 552 -17.42 -12.59 -11.35
N LYS A 553 -18.65 -13.03 -11.46
CA LYS A 553 -19.81 -12.39 -10.81
C LYS A 553 -19.58 -12.27 -9.30
N ARG A 554 -20.14 -11.20 -8.74
CA ARG A 554 -20.05 -10.84 -7.30
C ARG A 554 -21.22 -11.43 -6.52
#